data_8110c604185fc814755f056460871438
#
_entry.id   8110c604185fc814755f056460871438
#
_cell.length_a   1.000
_cell.length_b   1.000
_cell.length_c   1.000
_cell.angle_alpha   90.00
_cell.angle_beta   90.00
_cell.angle_gamma   90.00
#
_symmetry.space_group_name_H-M   'P 1'
#
loop_
_entity.id
_entity.type
_entity.pdbx_description
1 polymer ?
#
loop_
_entity_poly.entity_id
_entity_poly.type
_entity_poly.pdbx_seq_one_letter_code
_entity_poly.pdbx_strand_id
1 'polypeptide(L)'
;LNSPLLELPGAVPAPEDSLDSGVPWHFGDPFGEQRAAVRNAVVVDRSHRQVIAVPGEERLSWLHLVLSQHLTELADDRGTEALVLDSQGRVDSHMMVAHHDEVVYLDCEAGSTATSALPTMGTDGTQSLFEYLEAMRFWSAVEPRDATGEFAVFTVIGPGATNVLEEAGVTEPPTEPYGVAALPGGGLVRQVPFRQVYTADLLVPRDSMVDWWMRLTGAGARKAGTMAYEALRVEALRPRVGVDTDDRAIPHELGWIHTAAHVAKGCYRGQETVAKVHNVGKPPRRMLLLHLDGSLEIRPETGDPVHRGERSVGRVGSVVLHHELGPVALALIKRSAPVDEQFTAGDSEQERAIAATVDPDSVPPDTGEPPGRIAMQGLRGQ
;
A
#
# COMPACT_ATOMS: atom_id res chain seq x y z
N LEU A 1 -19.63 -2.20 -1.54
CA LEU A 1 -20.18 -3.21 -0.62
C LEU A 1 -19.90 -2.75 0.81
N ASN A 2 -20.96 -2.48 1.59
CA ASN A 2 -20.80 -2.16 3.01
C ASN A 2 -20.51 -3.43 3.81
N SER A 3 -19.60 -3.32 4.76
CA SER A 3 -19.28 -4.40 5.69
C SER A 3 -20.42 -4.66 6.69
N PRO A 4 -20.80 -5.92 6.94
CA PRO A 4 -21.74 -6.24 8.01
C PRO A 4 -21.19 -5.90 9.40
N LEU A 5 -19.88 -5.70 9.56
CA LEU A 5 -19.27 -5.33 10.83
C LEU A 5 -19.58 -3.89 11.26
N LEU A 6 -20.15 -3.06 10.37
CA LEU A 6 -20.69 -1.74 10.73
C LEU A 6 -21.89 -1.83 11.68
N GLU A 7 -22.56 -2.97 11.73
CA GLU A 7 -23.69 -3.21 12.64
C GLU A 7 -23.24 -3.62 14.06
N LEU A 8 -21.95 -3.85 14.26
CA LEU A 8 -21.42 -4.22 15.57
C LEU A 8 -21.46 -3.05 16.56
N PRO A 9 -21.71 -3.32 17.84
CA PRO A 9 -21.68 -2.28 18.87
C PRO A 9 -20.36 -1.52 18.89
N GLY A 10 -20.44 -0.19 18.85
CA GLY A 10 -19.31 0.71 18.88
C GLY A 10 -18.66 0.99 17.53
N ALA A 11 -19.09 0.33 16.47
CA ALA A 11 -18.59 0.60 15.13
C ALA A 11 -19.02 2.01 14.67
N VAL A 12 -18.05 2.81 14.22
CA VAL A 12 -18.25 4.11 13.61
C VAL A 12 -17.79 3.99 12.16
N PRO A 13 -18.62 4.30 11.15
CA PRO A 13 -18.25 4.16 9.75
C PRO A 13 -17.16 5.15 9.35
N ALA A 14 -16.33 4.75 8.40
CA ALA A 14 -15.41 5.67 7.76
C ALA A 14 -16.17 6.74 6.95
N PRO A 15 -15.57 7.93 6.72
CA PRO A 15 -16.18 8.97 5.89
C PRO A 15 -16.56 8.45 4.50
N GLU A 16 -17.70 8.87 3.97
CA GLU A 16 -18.23 8.38 2.69
C GLU A 16 -17.33 8.72 1.48
N ASP A 17 -16.59 9.82 1.57
CA ASP A 17 -15.64 10.31 0.56
C ASP A 17 -14.23 9.74 0.72
N SER A 18 -13.99 8.92 1.74
CA SER A 18 -12.70 8.27 1.94
C SER A 18 -12.56 6.97 1.14
N LEU A 19 -11.32 6.55 0.88
CA LEU A 19 -11.04 5.25 0.29
C LEU A 19 -11.45 4.08 1.21
N ASP A 20 -11.66 4.34 2.50
CA ASP A 20 -12.10 3.36 3.49
C ASP A 20 -13.63 3.33 3.68
N SER A 21 -14.37 4.00 2.80
CA SER A 21 -15.84 3.99 2.85
C SER A 21 -16.39 2.56 2.86
N GLY A 22 -17.40 2.32 3.69
CA GLY A 22 -18.07 1.04 3.80
C GLY A 22 -17.49 0.07 4.84
N VAL A 23 -16.47 0.46 5.59
CA VAL A 23 -15.91 -0.33 6.72
C VAL A 23 -15.81 0.49 8.00
N PRO A 24 -15.60 -0.13 9.18
CA PRO A 24 -15.45 0.59 10.43
C PRO A 24 -14.20 1.49 10.43
N TRP A 25 -14.40 2.78 10.75
CA TRP A 25 -13.34 3.75 10.96
C TRP A 25 -12.66 3.56 12.31
N HIS A 26 -13.46 3.32 13.36
CA HIS A 26 -13.01 2.94 14.71
C HIS A 26 -14.16 2.30 15.51
N PHE A 27 -13.85 1.73 16.69
CA PHE A 27 -14.81 1.14 17.63
C PHE A 27 -14.90 1.94 18.94
N GLY A 28 -14.82 3.28 18.85
CA GLY A 28 -15.04 4.20 19.95
C GLY A 28 -13.78 4.69 20.67
N ASP A 29 -12.62 4.03 20.49
CA ASP A 29 -11.34 4.43 21.13
C ASP A 29 -10.16 4.31 20.15
N PRO A 30 -10.07 5.18 19.14
CA PRO A 30 -9.08 5.06 18.07
C PRO A 30 -7.63 5.06 18.55
N PHE A 31 -7.29 5.81 19.60
CA PHE A 31 -5.95 5.79 20.19
C PHE A 31 -5.68 4.53 21.01
N GLY A 32 -6.69 4.00 21.70
CA GLY A 32 -6.58 2.72 22.39
C GLY A 32 -6.45 1.56 21.44
N GLU A 33 -7.07 1.63 20.26
CA GLU A 33 -6.92 0.65 19.19
C GLU A 33 -5.50 0.62 18.65
N GLN A 34 -4.89 1.79 18.38
CA GLN A 34 -3.49 1.90 17.97
C GLN A 34 -2.54 1.35 19.05
N ARG A 35 -2.74 1.73 20.32
CA ARG A 35 -1.93 1.20 21.43
C ARG A 35 -2.05 -0.31 21.58
N ALA A 36 -3.22 -0.88 21.33
CA ALA A 36 -3.41 -2.32 21.36
C ALA A 36 -2.64 -3.04 20.26
N ALA A 37 -2.56 -2.46 19.07
CA ALA A 37 -1.75 -2.99 17.95
C ALA A 37 -0.25 -3.06 18.30
N VAL A 38 0.26 -2.11 19.05
CA VAL A 38 1.68 -2.11 19.45
C VAL A 38 1.95 -3.06 20.63
N ARG A 39 0.97 -3.27 21.52
CA ARG A 39 1.16 -4.03 22.77
C ARG A 39 0.76 -5.49 22.69
N ASN A 40 -0.21 -5.83 21.88
CA ASN A 40 -0.77 -7.18 21.76
C ASN A 40 -1.14 -7.50 20.33
N ALA A 41 -2.42 -7.44 19.97
CA ALA A 41 -2.92 -7.64 18.62
C ALA A 41 -4.26 -6.92 18.41
N VAL A 42 -4.48 -6.44 17.20
CA VAL A 42 -5.76 -5.92 16.72
C VAL A 42 -6.16 -6.63 15.44
N VAL A 43 -7.45 -6.64 15.16
CA VAL A 43 -7.99 -7.00 13.85
C VAL A 43 -8.70 -5.81 13.23
N VAL A 44 -8.43 -5.53 11.96
CA VAL A 44 -8.99 -4.43 11.17
C VAL A 44 -9.73 -5.00 9.97
N ASP A 45 -10.95 -4.52 9.76
CA ASP A 45 -11.73 -4.82 8.56
C ASP A 45 -11.28 -3.92 7.40
N ARG A 46 -10.80 -4.54 6.34
CA ARG A 46 -10.43 -3.90 5.08
C ARG A 46 -11.18 -4.52 3.89
N SER A 47 -12.38 -5.01 4.14
CA SER A 47 -13.21 -5.72 3.15
C SER A 47 -13.74 -4.82 2.02
N HIS A 48 -13.48 -3.51 2.06
CA HIS A 48 -13.69 -2.57 0.96
C HIS A 48 -12.68 -2.74 -0.17
N ARG A 49 -11.54 -3.40 0.06
CA ARG A 49 -10.51 -3.62 -0.97
C ARG A 49 -11.02 -4.51 -2.09
N GLN A 50 -10.57 -4.24 -3.30
CA GLN A 50 -10.81 -5.09 -4.45
C GLN A 50 -9.90 -6.31 -4.40
N VAL A 51 -10.45 -7.49 -4.68
CA VAL A 51 -9.70 -8.74 -4.85
C VAL A 51 -9.89 -9.27 -6.25
N ILE A 52 -8.80 -9.56 -6.95
CA ILE A 52 -8.79 -10.17 -8.27
C ILE A 52 -8.10 -11.53 -8.16
N ALA A 53 -8.76 -12.59 -8.62
CA ALA A 53 -8.18 -13.93 -8.68
C ALA A 53 -7.77 -14.26 -10.12
N VAL A 54 -6.58 -14.80 -10.27
CA VAL A 54 -5.98 -15.16 -11.56
C VAL A 54 -5.58 -16.63 -11.55
N PRO A 55 -6.49 -17.56 -11.88
CA PRO A 55 -6.17 -18.94 -12.17
C PRO A 55 -5.62 -19.09 -13.60
N GLY A 56 -5.05 -20.26 -13.91
CA GLY A 56 -4.58 -20.63 -15.23
C GLY A 56 -3.11 -21.01 -15.27
N GLU A 57 -2.74 -21.82 -16.25
CA GLU A 57 -1.39 -22.36 -16.37
C GLU A 57 -0.33 -21.26 -16.58
N GLU A 58 -0.68 -20.21 -17.32
CA GLU A 58 0.22 -19.09 -17.63
C GLU A 58 0.13 -17.93 -16.64
N ARG A 59 -0.57 -18.06 -15.49
CA ARG A 59 -0.79 -16.97 -14.52
C ARG A 59 0.46 -16.19 -14.12
N LEU A 60 1.54 -16.88 -13.81
CA LEU A 60 2.79 -16.26 -13.38
C LEU A 60 3.55 -15.60 -14.53
N SER A 61 3.66 -16.27 -15.67
CA SER A 61 4.33 -15.73 -16.85
C SER A 61 3.58 -14.53 -17.45
N TRP A 62 2.25 -14.60 -17.48
CA TRP A 62 1.42 -13.51 -17.93
C TRP A 62 1.47 -12.30 -16.99
N LEU A 63 1.27 -12.49 -15.69
CA LEU A 63 1.41 -11.41 -14.70
C LEU A 63 2.81 -10.81 -14.69
N HIS A 64 3.85 -11.62 -14.93
CA HIS A 64 5.21 -11.11 -15.07
C HIS A 64 5.34 -10.12 -16.24
N LEU A 65 4.63 -10.30 -17.34
CA LEU A 65 4.65 -9.39 -18.48
C LEU A 65 3.85 -8.11 -18.23
N VAL A 66 2.74 -8.22 -17.50
CA VAL A 66 1.78 -7.13 -17.28
C VAL A 66 2.17 -6.23 -16.13
N LEU A 67 2.72 -6.80 -15.04
CA LEU A 67 3.07 -6.08 -13.81
C LEU A 67 4.56 -5.77 -13.73
N SER A 68 4.92 -4.84 -12.87
CA SER A 68 6.30 -4.36 -12.68
C SER A 68 7.20 -5.33 -11.91
N GLN A 69 6.65 -6.34 -11.22
CA GLN A 69 7.39 -7.29 -10.37
C GLN A 69 7.80 -8.55 -11.12
N HIS A 70 8.89 -9.18 -10.69
CA HIS A 70 9.34 -10.48 -11.20
C HIS A 70 8.49 -11.60 -10.59
N LEU A 71 7.66 -12.27 -11.41
CA LEU A 71 6.67 -13.24 -10.92
C LEU A 71 6.87 -14.66 -11.46
N THR A 72 7.68 -14.86 -12.52
CA THR A 72 7.83 -16.18 -13.14
C THR A 72 8.35 -17.27 -12.18
N GLU A 73 9.09 -16.88 -11.15
CA GLU A 73 9.67 -17.78 -10.16
C GLU A 73 8.99 -17.67 -8.79
N LEU A 74 7.82 -17.01 -8.71
CA LEU A 74 7.08 -16.89 -7.46
C LEU A 74 6.53 -18.28 -7.07
N ALA A 75 7.16 -18.88 -6.05
CA ALA A 75 6.75 -20.18 -5.55
C ALA A 75 5.32 -20.16 -5.02
N ASP A 76 4.69 -21.34 -4.93
CA ASP A 76 3.44 -21.50 -4.20
C ASP A 76 3.64 -21.15 -2.71
N ASP A 77 2.60 -20.70 -2.04
CA ASP A 77 2.64 -20.17 -0.67
C ASP A 77 3.60 -18.98 -0.46
N ARG A 78 3.79 -18.20 -1.52
CA ARG A 78 4.57 -16.96 -1.48
C ARG A 78 3.80 -15.80 -2.09
N GLY A 79 4.09 -14.62 -1.56
CA GLY A 79 3.55 -13.37 -2.06
C GLY A 79 4.64 -12.35 -2.38
N THR A 80 4.21 -11.19 -2.81
CA THR A 80 5.03 -10.01 -3.07
C THR A 80 4.13 -8.78 -3.20
N GLU A 81 4.68 -7.68 -3.65
CA GLU A 81 3.94 -6.49 -4.10
C GLU A 81 4.19 -6.29 -5.60
N ALA A 82 3.26 -5.63 -6.29
CA ALA A 82 3.43 -5.29 -7.70
C ALA A 82 2.73 -3.98 -8.05
N LEU A 83 3.14 -3.37 -9.17
CA LEU A 83 2.54 -2.15 -9.70
C LEU A 83 2.05 -2.38 -11.13
N VAL A 84 1.02 -1.64 -11.50
CA VAL A 84 0.77 -1.26 -12.89
C VAL A 84 1.32 0.15 -13.08
N LEU A 85 2.11 0.33 -14.12
CA LEU A 85 2.70 1.61 -14.49
C LEU A 85 2.14 2.08 -15.83
N ASP A 86 2.12 3.40 -16.05
CA ASP A 86 1.88 3.97 -17.36
C ASP A 86 3.11 3.82 -18.28
N SER A 87 3.01 4.27 -19.52
CA SER A 87 4.12 4.21 -20.50
C SER A 87 5.32 5.10 -20.13
N GLN A 88 5.12 6.04 -19.20
CA GLN A 88 6.16 6.94 -18.69
C GLN A 88 6.78 6.44 -17.38
N GLY A 89 6.35 5.28 -16.87
CA GLY A 89 6.82 4.68 -15.62
C GLY A 89 6.21 5.30 -14.37
N ARG A 90 5.07 5.97 -14.49
CA ARG A 90 4.31 6.50 -13.36
C ARG A 90 3.41 5.42 -12.80
N VAL A 91 3.10 5.53 -11.52
CA VAL A 91 2.30 4.53 -10.81
C VAL A 91 0.81 4.76 -11.05
N ASP A 92 0.17 3.82 -11.71
CA ASP A 92 -1.29 3.76 -11.87
C ASP A 92 -1.93 3.02 -10.69
N SER A 93 -1.45 1.82 -10.36
CA SER A 93 -1.99 0.99 -9.28
C SER A 93 -0.90 0.25 -8.52
N HIS A 94 -1.15 -0.01 -7.24
CA HIS A 94 -0.37 -0.88 -6.38
C HIS A 94 -1.24 -2.02 -5.87
N MET A 95 -0.68 -3.21 -5.81
CA MET A 95 -1.36 -4.41 -5.32
C MET A 95 -0.46 -5.30 -4.50
N MET A 96 -1.05 -5.94 -3.52
CA MET A 96 -0.46 -7.06 -2.82
C MET A 96 -0.73 -8.32 -3.64
N VAL A 97 0.26 -9.21 -3.73
CA VAL A 97 0.20 -10.44 -4.52
C VAL A 97 0.33 -11.63 -3.58
N ALA A 98 -0.49 -12.66 -3.75
CA ALA A 98 -0.33 -13.96 -3.09
C ALA A 98 -0.53 -15.07 -4.12
N HIS A 99 0.43 -16.00 -4.22
CA HIS A 99 0.30 -17.21 -5.01
C HIS A 99 0.00 -18.38 -4.07
N HIS A 100 -1.14 -19.01 -4.26
CA HIS A 100 -1.62 -20.10 -3.42
C HIS A 100 -2.56 -21.01 -4.20
N ASP A 101 -2.35 -22.32 -4.12
CA ASP A 101 -3.21 -23.35 -4.73
C ASP A 101 -3.52 -23.08 -6.21
N GLU A 102 -2.46 -22.86 -7.01
CA GLU A 102 -2.53 -22.59 -8.45
C GLU A 102 -3.32 -21.33 -8.85
N VAL A 103 -3.60 -20.42 -7.90
CA VAL A 103 -4.23 -19.13 -8.14
C VAL A 103 -3.32 -18.01 -7.64
N VAL A 104 -3.21 -16.93 -8.41
CA VAL A 104 -2.62 -15.68 -7.91
C VAL A 104 -3.75 -14.74 -7.50
N TYR A 105 -3.74 -14.32 -6.25
CA TYR A 105 -4.65 -13.33 -5.71
C TYR A 105 -3.97 -11.97 -5.67
N LEU A 106 -4.65 -10.96 -6.21
CA LEU A 106 -4.24 -9.56 -6.20
C LEU A 106 -5.24 -8.79 -5.36
N ASP A 107 -4.81 -8.11 -4.31
CA ASP A 107 -5.69 -7.19 -3.58
C ASP A 107 -5.15 -5.76 -3.68
N CYS A 108 -6.03 -4.84 -4.00
CA CYS A 108 -5.71 -3.44 -4.25
C CYS A 108 -6.76 -2.50 -3.65
N GLU A 109 -6.51 -1.21 -3.74
CA GLU A 109 -7.50 -0.20 -3.32
C GLU A 109 -8.78 -0.33 -4.17
N ALA A 110 -9.94 -0.15 -3.53
CA ALA A 110 -11.19 -0.08 -4.25
C ALA A 110 -11.15 1.04 -5.31
N GLY A 111 -11.63 0.75 -6.51
CA GLY A 111 -11.60 1.71 -7.59
C GLY A 111 -10.21 1.96 -8.22
N SER A 112 -9.24 1.07 -7.96
CA SER A 112 -7.94 1.12 -8.64
C SER A 112 -8.09 1.15 -10.15
N THR A 113 -7.31 2.01 -10.80
CA THR A 113 -7.36 2.24 -12.24
C THR A 113 -6.01 1.99 -12.90
N ALA A 114 -6.04 1.82 -14.20
CA ALA A 114 -4.86 1.75 -15.04
C ALA A 114 -5.06 2.59 -16.30
N THR A 115 -3.99 3.22 -16.77
CA THR A 115 -3.98 3.92 -18.05
C THR A 115 -4.04 2.91 -19.17
N SER A 116 -5.00 3.04 -20.08
CA SER A 116 -5.18 2.11 -21.21
C SER A 116 -3.91 2.05 -22.09
N ALA A 117 -3.53 0.85 -22.50
CA ALA A 117 -2.48 0.66 -23.50
C ALA A 117 -2.96 0.99 -24.92
N LEU A 118 -4.28 0.93 -25.14
CA LEU A 118 -4.95 1.21 -26.41
C LEU A 118 -6.00 2.28 -26.17
N PRO A 119 -5.65 3.59 -26.32
CA PRO A 119 -6.63 4.66 -26.14
C PRO A 119 -7.79 4.46 -27.14
N THR A 120 -8.97 4.19 -26.63
CA THR A 120 -10.19 4.19 -27.41
C THR A 120 -10.65 5.63 -27.61
N MET A 121 -11.07 5.96 -28.83
CA MET A 121 -11.55 7.32 -29.15
C MET A 121 -12.71 7.69 -28.21
N GLY A 122 -12.53 8.76 -27.42
CA GLY A 122 -13.57 9.33 -26.56
C GLY A 122 -13.47 9.01 -25.06
N THR A 123 -12.47 8.24 -24.60
CA THR A 123 -12.14 8.08 -23.19
C THR A 123 -10.84 8.81 -22.84
N ASP A 124 -10.66 9.19 -21.60
CA ASP A 124 -9.42 9.77 -21.08
C ASP A 124 -8.23 8.77 -21.04
N GLY A 125 -8.44 7.57 -21.57
CA GLY A 125 -7.45 6.48 -21.55
C GLY A 125 -7.33 5.76 -20.22
N THR A 126 -8.20 6.04 -19.25
CA THR A 126 -8.23 5.38 -17.94
C THR A 126 -9.34 4.33 -17.90
N GLN A 127 -9.07 3.16 -17.32
CA GLN A 127 -10.00 2.07 -17.12
C GLN A 127 -9.80 1.46 -15.73
N SER A 128 -10.75 0.66 -15.24
CA SER A 128 -10.54 -0.07 -14.00
C SER A 128 -9.36 -1.05 -14.12
N LEU A 129 -8.70 -1.34 -13.01
CA LEU A 129 -7.58 -2.31 -13.00
C LEU A 129 -8.02 -3.67 -13.54
N PHE A 130 -9.23 -4.12 -13.20
CA PHE A 130 -9.75 -5.39 -13.70
C PHE A 130 -9.95 -5.38 -15.23
N GLU A 131 -10.57 -4.35 -15.79
CA GLU A 131 -10.72 -4.20 -17.24
C GLU A 131 -9.36 -4.13 -17.96
N TYR A 132 -8.37 -3.47 -17.36
CA TYR A 132 -7.01 -3.44 -17.88
C TYR A 132 -6.40 -4.84 -17.93
N LEU A 133 -6.51 -5.62 -16.86
CA LEU A 133 -6.01 -7.00 -16.83
C LEU A 133 -6.73 -7.89 -17.87
N GLU A 134 -8.04 -7.79 -17.98
CA GLU A 134 -8.82 -8.49 -19.02
C GLU A 134 -8.36 -8.12 -20.44
N ALA A 135 -8.15 -6.82 -20.70
CA ALA A 135 -7.67 -6.35 -21.99
C ALA A 135 -6.25 -6.85 -22.33
N MET A 136 -5.41 -7.08 -21.32
CA MET A 136 -4.04 -7.58 -21.47
C MET A 136 -3.95 -9.11 -21.55
N ARG A 137 -5.06 -9.82 -21.47
CA ARG A 137 -5.11 -11.28 -21.50
C ARG A 137 -4.71 -11.85 -22.86
N PHE A 138 -5.16 -11.24 -23.98
CA PHE A 138 -4.96 -11.70 -25.36
C PHE A 138 -5.27 -13.21 -25.51
N TRP A 139 -4.25 -14.03 -25.81
CA TRP A 139 -4.36 -15.49 -25.97
C TRP A 139 -3.74 -16.29 -24.81
N SER A 140 -3.36 -15.61 -23.72
CA SER A 140 -2.78 -16.29 -22.56
C SER A 140 -3.80 -17.21 -21.89
N ALA A 141 -3.33 -18.38 -21.45
CA ALA A 141 -4.14 -19.39 -20.76
C ALA A 141 -4.36 -18.99 -19.28
N VAL A 142 -5.07 -17.88 -19.08
CA VAL A 142 -5.44 -17.31 -17.77
C VAL A 142 -6.90 -16.89 -17.79
N GLU A 143 -7.53 -16.87 -16.61
CA GLU A 143 -8.92 -16.45 -16.43
C GLU A 143 -9.06 -15.46 -15.26
N PRO A 144 -8.57 -14.21 -15.42
CA PRO A 144 -8.75 -13.21 -14.38
C PRO A 144 -10.24 -13.01 -14.06
N ARG A 145 -10.57 -12.91 -12.80
CA ARG A 145 -11.94 -12.65 -12.36
C ARG A 145 -11.96 -11.71 -11.16
N ASP A 146 -12.96 -10.85 -11.11
CA ASP A 146 -13.21 -10.05 -9.91
C ASP A 146 -13.77 -10.96 -8.82
N ALA A 147 -12.97 -11.16 -7.79
CA ALA A 147 -13.28 -11.99 -6.63
C ALA A 147 -13.66 -11.14 -5.39
N THR A 148 -13.92 -9.84 -5.57
CA THR A 148 -14.30 -8.93 -4.47
C THR A 148 -15.58 -9.38 -3.77
N GLY A 149 -16.50 -9.99 -4.49
CA GLY A 149 -17.71 -10.60 -3.93
C GLY A 149 -17.48 -11.92 -3.19
N GLU A 150 -16.34 -12.58 -3.39
CA GLU A 150 -16.01 -13.89 -2.82
C GLU A 150 -15.13 -13.78 -1.57
N PHE A 151 -14.25 -12.79 -1.53
CA PHE A 151 -13.30 -12.61 -0.44
C PHE A 151 -13.42 -11.24 0.22
N ALA A 152 -13.16 -11.21 1.52
CA ALA A 152 -12.97 -10.01 2.33
C ALA A 152 -11.55 -9.98 2.86
N VAL A 153 -10.94 -8.80 2.92
CA VAL A 153 -9.61 -8.62 3.48
C VAL A 153 -9.72 -8.18 4.94
N PHE A 154 -9.09 -8.91 5.85
CA PHE A 154 -8.83 -8.49 7.21
C PHE A 154 -7.34 -8.30 7.41
N THR A 155 -6.95 -7.41 8.31
CA THR A 155 -5.56 -7.28 8.72
C THR A 155 -5.43 -7.50 10.22
N VAL A 156 -4.55 -8.42 10.64
CA VAL A 156 -4.18 -8.62 12.04
C VAL A 156 -2.79 -8.00 12.26
N ILE A 157 -2.67 -7.14 13.27
CA ILE A 157 -1.45 -6.37 13.55
C ILE A 157 -1.09 -6.51 15.02
N GLY A 158 0.17 -6.79 15.31
CA GLY A 158 0.73 -6.71 16.65
C GLY A 158 1.69 -7.84 17.00
N PRO A 159 2.45 -7.70 18.10
CA PRO A 159 3.38 -8.73 18.55
C PRO A 159 2.70 -10.05 18.96
N GLY A 160 1.42 -10.01 19.34
CA GLY A 160 0.61 -11.19 19.66
C GLY A 160 -0.18 -11.77 18.48
N ALA A 161 -0.02 -11.21 17.27
CA ALA A 161 -0.87 -11.57 16.13
C ALA A 161 -0.68 -13.02 15.68
N THR A 162 0.52 -13.59 15.74
CA THR A 162 0.76 -15.01 15.42
C THR A 162 -0.02 -15.94 16.36
N ASN A 163 0.00 -15.67 17.66
CA ASN A 163 -0.77 -16.44 18.64
C ASN A 163 -2.28 -16.34 18.39
N VAL A 164 -2.76 -15.12 18.07
CA VAL A 164 -4.18 -14.91 17.70
C VAL A 164 -4.54 -15.75 16.48
N LEU A 165 -3.69 -15.79 15.46
CA LEU A 165 -3.93 -16.59 14.25
C LEU A 165 -3.96 -18.10 14.56
N GLU A 166 -3.04 -18.59 15.39
CA GLU A 166 -3.00 -19.99 15.83
C GLU A 166 -4.26 -20.38 16.61
N GLU A 167 -4.67 -19.57 17.59
CA GLU A 167 -5.88 -19.79 18.38
C GLU A 167 -7.16 -19.67 17.52
N ALA A 168 -7.14 -18.84 16.47
CA ALA A 168 -8.23 -18.76 15.49
C ALA A 168 -8.27 -19.98 14.54
N GLY A 169 -7.29 -20.88 14.60
CA GLY A 169 -7.23 -22.13 13.85
C GLY A 169 -6.34 -22.12 12.63
N VAL A 170 -5.50 -21.09 12.45
CA VAL A 170 -4.47 -21.06 11.39
C VAL A 170 -3.32 -21.95 11.83
N THR A 171 -3.07 -23.02 11.07
CA THR A 171 -1.93 -23.88 11.30
C THR A 171 -0.68 -23.20 10.73
N GLU A 172 0.34 -23.00 11.54
CA GLU A 172 1.62 -22.40 11.13
C GLU A 172 1.45 -21.04 10.43
N PRO A 173 1.05 -19.98 11.15
CA PRO A 173 0.98 -18.63 10.57
C PRO A 173 2.32 -18.23 9.93
N PRO A 174 2.32 -17.65 8.71
CA PRO A 174 3.54 -17.33 8.00
C PRO A 174 4.34 -16.23 8.74
N THR A 175 5.59 -16.48 9.07
CA THR A 175 6.48 -15.52 9.74
C THR A 175 7.49 -14.87 8.79
N GLU A 176 7.77 -15.53 7.68
CA GLU A 176 8.66 -14.99 6.65
C GLU A 176 7.96 -13.87 5.84
N PRO A 177 8.69 -12.82 5.44
CA PRO A 177 8.15 -11.76 4.61
C PRO A 177 7.43 -12.30 3.37
N TYR A 178 6.19 -11.89 3.20
CA TYR A 178 5.29 -12.35 2.12
C TYR A 178 5.02 -13.87 2.11
N GLY A 179 5.30 -14.59 3.19
CA GLY A 179 4.85 -15.97 3.33
C GLY A 179 3.34 -16.05 3.30
N VAL A 180 2.80 -17.12 2.72
CA VAL A 180 1.36 -17.39 2.60
C VAL A 180 1.05 -18.74 3.24
N ALA A 181 -0.12 -18.87 3.84
CA ALA A 181 -0.65 -20.14 4.33
C ALA A 181 -2.17 -20.21 4.11
N ALA A 182 -2.70 -21.41 4.00
CA ALA A 182 -4.15 -21.63 3.87
C ALA A 182 -4.90 -21.28 5.14
N LEU A 183 -6.12 -20.74 4.99
CA LEU A 183 -7.07 -20.59 6.07
C LEU A 183 -7.99 -21.81 6.18
N PRO A 184 -8.35 -22.26 7.39
CA PRO A 184 -9.34 -23.30 7.55
C PRO A 184 -10.71 -22.82 7.03
N GLY A 185 -11.28 -23.58 6.10
CA GLY A 185 -12.53 -23.24 5.44
C GLY A 185 -12.39 -22.45 4.15
N GLY A 186 -11.18 -22.26 3.67
CA GLY A 186 -10.85 -21.57 2.41
C GLY A 186 -10.28 -20.17 2.60
N GLY A 187 -9.65 -19.67 1.55
CA GLY A 187 -8.89 -18.42 1.60
C GLY A 187 -7.47 -18.59 2.12
N LEU A 188 -6.79 -17.50 2.39
CA LEU A 188 -5.38 -17.50 2.77
C LEU A 188 -5.04 -16.40 3.78
N VAL A 189 -3.93 -16.58 4.48
CA VAL A 189 -3.26 -15.54 5.25
C VAL A 189 -1.90 -15.26 4.62
N ARG A 190 -1.53 -13.99 4.52
CA ARG A 190 -0.24 -13.53 3.99
C ARG A 190 0.43 -12.60 4.99
N GLN A 191 1.68 -12.90 5.36
CA GLN A 191 2.50 -11.97 6.12
C GLN A 191 2.80 -10.72 5.28
N VAL A 192 2.63 -9.55 5.87
CA VAL A 192 2.92 -8.24 5.23
C VAL A 192 4.06 -7.58 5.99
N PRO A 193 5.17 -7.23 5.33
CA PRO A 193 6.28 -6.56 6.00
C PRO A 193 5.89 -5.15 6.50
N PHE A 194 5.78 -5.00 7.81
CA PHE A 194 5.71 -3.71 8.50
C PHE A 194 6.99 -3.50 9.30
N ARG A 195 7.42 -2.26 9.48
CA ARG A 195 8.73 -1.96 10.06
C ARG A 195 8.90 -2.43 11.50
N GLN A 196 7.85 -2.40 12.31
CA GLN A 196 7.96 -2.53 13.77
C GLN A 196 7.15 -3.66 14.37
N VAL A 197 6.09 -4.11 13.69
CA VAL A 197 5.16 -5.09 14.23
C VAL A 197 4.81 -6.14 13.19
N TYR A 198 4.58 -7.38 13.66
CA TYR A 198 4.03 -8.41 12.81
C TYR A 198 2.67 -7.98 12.27
N THR A 199 2.49 -8.15 10.97
CA THR A 199 1.25 -7.83 10.27
C THR A 199 0.93 -8.94 9.29
N ALA A 200 -0.32 -9.36 9.23
CA ALA A 200 -0.80 -10.32 8.26
C ALA A 200 -2.16 -9.91 7.71
N ASP A 201 -2.31 -10.02 6.40
CA ASP A 201 -3.59 -9.88 5.71
C ASP A 201 -4.22 -11.26 5.53
N LEU A 202 -5.50 -11.38 5.84
CA LEU A 202 -6.30 -12.56 5.62
C LEU A 202 -7.30 -12.28 4.49
N LEU A 203 -7.29 -13.08 3.45
CA LEU A 203 -8.35 -13.15 2.45
C LEU A 203 -9.33 -14.23 2.91
N VAL A 204 -10.37 -13.83 3.61
CA VAL A 204 -11.40 -14.74 4.16
C VAL A 204 -12.57 -14.88 3.20
N PRO A 205 -13.19 -16.05 3.05
CA PRO A 205 -14.44 -16.16 2.30
C PRO A 205 -15.47 -15.16 2.85
N ARG A 206 -16.08 -14.37 1.97
CA ARG A 206 -16.99 -13.28 2.39
C ARG A 206 -18.19 -13.78 3.18
N ASP A 207 -18.71 -14.95 2.85
CA ASP A 207 -19.81 -15.58 3.56
C ASP A 207 -19.44 -15.96 5.02
N SER A 208 -18.14 -16.13 5.29
CA SER A 208 -17.60 -16.49 6.60
C SER A 208 -16.95 -15.30 7.33
N MET A 209 -17.05 -14.07 6.78
CA MET A 209 -16.27 -12.94 7.33
C MET A 209 -16.69 -12.60 8.80
N VAL A 210 -17.96 -12.70 9.14
CA VAL A 210 -18.43 -12.46 10.52
C VAL A 210 -17.89 -13.53 11.47
N ASP A 211 -17.88 -14.80 11.04
CA ASP A 211 -17.34 -15.90 11.84
C ASP A 211 -15.82 -15.74 12.04
N TRP A 212 -15.08 -15.35 11.00
CA TRP A 212 -13.66 -15.05 11.11
C TRP A 212 -13.38 -13.89 12.05
N TRP A 213 -14.17 -12.82 11.96
CA TRP A 213 -14.07 -11.70 12.90
C TRP A 213 -14.26 -12.14 14.35
N MET A 214 -15.28 -12.97 14.60
CA MET A 214 -15.55 -13.52 15.93
C MET A 214 -14.46 -14.47 16.41
N ARG A 215 -13.88 -15.29 15.55
CA ARG A 215 -12.73 -16.15 15.88
C ARG A 215 -11.51 -15.32 16.28
N LEU A 216 -11.11 -14.34 15.47
CA LEU A 216 -9.96 -13.50 15.73
C LEU A 216 -10.12 -12.67 17.01
N THR A 217 -11.30 -12.10 17.23
CA THR A 217 -11.58 -11.35 18.47
C THR A 217 -11.71 -12.27 19.70
N GLY A 218 -12.27 -13.46 19.55
CA GLY A 218 -12.31 -14.49 20.57
C GLY A 218 -10.92 -15.03 20.95
N ALA A 219 -10.00 -15.07 20.00
CA ALA A 219 -8.59 -15.41 20.20
C ALA A 219 -7.74 -14.26 20.79
N GLY A 220 -8.36 -13.13 21.15
CA GLY A 220 -7.70 -12.04 21.87
C GLY A 220 -7.29 -10.82 21.02
N ALA A 221 -7.59 -10.79 19.72
CA ALA A 221 -7.41 -9.57 18.95
C ALA A 221 -8.44 -8.51 19.38
N ARG A 222 -7.98 -7.29 19.68
CA ARG A 222 -8.88 -6.17 19.90
C ARG A 222 -9.46 -5.70 18.57
N LYS A 223 -10.76 -5.37 18.54
CA LYS A 223 -11.39 -4.71 17.41
C LYS A 223 -10.73 -3.38 17.17
N ALA A 224 -10.35 -3.09 15.93
CA ALA A 224 -9.82 -1.80 15.50
C ALA A 224 -10.38 -1.44 14.12
N GLY A 225 -10.52 -0.16 13.87
CA GLY A 225 -10.94 0.33 12.58
C GLY A 225 -9.78 0.79 11.70
N THR A 226 -10.11 1.24 10.49
CA THR A 226 -9.13 1.68 9.50
C THR A 226 -8.34 2.91 9.96
N MET A 227 -8.87 3.72 10.87
CA MET A 227 -8.11 4.84 11.47
C MET A 227 -6.85 4.37 12.21
N ALA A 228 -6.91 3.21 12.89
CA ALA A 228 -5.74 2.64 13.53
C ALA A 228 -4.76 2.07 12.49
N TYR A 229 -5.25 1.37 11.48
CA TYR A 229 -4.44 0.88 10.37
C TYR A 229 -3.70 2.01 9.64
N GLU A 230 -4.40 3.11 9.31
CA GLU A 230 -3.83 4.26 8.63
C GLU A 230 -2.70 4.91 9.45
N ALA A 231 -2.86 5.07 10.76
CA ALA A 231 -1.81 5.61 11.62
C ALA A 231 -0.54 4.73 11.59
N LEU A 232 -0.70 3.41 11.70
CA LEU A 232 0.41 2.46 11.71
C LEU A 232 1.10 2.34 10.33
N ARG A 233 0.35 2.37 9.22
CA ARG A 233 0.97 2.32 7.90
C ARG A 233 1.75 3.60 7.56
N VAL A 234 1.26 4.77 8.02
CA VAL A 234 1.94 6.06 7.87
C VAL A 234 3.26 6.05 8.64
N GLU A 235 3.26 5.60 9.89
CA GLU A 235 4.48 5.38 10.67
C GLU A 235 5.43 4.40 9.98
N ALA A 236 4.91 3.33 9.40
CA ALA A 236 5.69 2.34 8.65
C ALA A 236 6.15 2.83 7.27
N LEU A 237 5.88 4.06 6.88
CA LEU A 237 6.21 4.64 5.57
C LEU A 237 5.65 3.81 4.39
N ARG A 238 4.46 3.24 4.54
CA ARG A 238 3.80 2.49 3.47
C ARG A 238 2.82 3.39 2.71
N PRO A 239 3.16 3.79 1.47
CA PRO A 239 2.32 4.70 0.71
C PRO A 239 1.05 4.02 0.19
N ARG A 240 0.03 4.83 -0.05
CA ARG A 240 -1.27 4.46 -0.59
C ARG A 240 -1.51 5.21 -1.89
N VAL A 241 -1.80 4.48 -2.97
CA VAL A 241 -2.08 5.07 -4.29
C VAL A 241 -3.34 5.94 -4.21
N GLY A 242 -3.30 7.10 -4.87
CA GLY A 242 -4.40 8.08 -4.85
C GLY A 242 -4.35 9.04 -3.65
N VAL A 243 -3.66 8.69 -2.57
CA VAL A 243 -3.46 9.56 -1.40
C VAL A 243 -2.03 10.08 -1.35
N ASP A 244 -1.06 9.17 -1.29
CA ASP A 244 0.37 9.50 -1.19
C ASP A 244 1.04 9.65 -2.56
N THR A 245 0.32 9.36 -3.63
CA THR A 245 0.77 9.52 -5.02
C THR A 245 0.05 10.69 -5.70
N ASP A 246 0.65 11.20 -6.75
CA ASP A 246 0.04 12.09 -7.75
C ASP A 246 0.22 11.48 -9.15
N ASP A 247 -0.26 12.19 -10.18
CA ASP A 247 -0.18 11.81 -11.58
C ASP A 247 1.25 11.70 -12.16
N ARG A 248 2.27 12.01 -11.37
CA ARG A 248 3.70 11.97 -11.73
C ARG A 248 4.52 11.04 -10.87
N ALA A 249 3.91 10.40 -9.87
CA ALA A 249 4.62 9.58 -8.91
C ALA A 249 5.26 8.37 -9.59
N ILE A 250 6.55 8.13 -9.31
CA ILE A 250 7.31 6.99 -9.81
C ILE A 250 7.72 6.06 -8.66
N PRO A 251 7.95 4.76 -8.90
CA PRO A 251 8.23 3.79 -7.85
C PRO A 251 9.39 4.17 -6.92
N HIS A 252 10.43 4.83 -7.46
CA HIS A 252 11.59 5.26 -6.68
C HIS A 252 11.30 6.30 -5.60
N GLU A 253 10.30 7.15 -5.81
CA GLU A 253 9.91 8.19 -4.86
C GLU A 253 9.20 7.62 -3.63
N LEU A 254 8.61 6.43 -3.78
CA LEU A 254 7.70 5.80 -2.84
C LEU A 254 8.31 4.58 -2.13
N GLY A 255 9.59 4.28 -2.38
CA GLY A 255 10.25 3.13 -1.78
C GLY A 255 9.82 1.78 -2.37
N TRP A 256 9.19 1.75 -3.54
CA TRP A 256 8.67 0.52 -4.17
C TRP A 256 9.67 -0.19 -5.08
N ILE A 257 10.90 0.31 -5.21
CA ILE A 257 11.95 -0.40 -5.94
C ILE A 257 12.38 -1.63 -5.14
N HIS A 258 12.46 -2.76 -5.79
CA HIS A 258 12.70 -4.12 -5.27
C HIS A 258 11.52 -4.75 -4.51
N THR A 259 10.67 -3.98 -3.86
CA THR A 259 9.48 -4.51 -3.16
C THR A 259 8.33 -4.75 -4.13
N ALA A 260 8.01 -3.78 -5.00
CA ALA A 260 6.90 -3.85 -5.94
C ALA A 260 7.31 -3.64 -7.42
N ALA A 261 8.51 -3.14 -7.68
CA ALA A 261 9.06 -3.00 -9.04
C ALA A 261 10.46 -3.58 -9.13
N HIS A 262 10.68 -4.48 -10.10
CA HIS A 262 11.95 -5.16 -10.31
C HIS A 262 12.72 -4.52 -11.47
N VAL A 263 13.92 -4.00 -11.19
CA VAL A 263 14.71 -3.20 -12.16
C VAL A 263 15.40 -4.03 -13.24
N ALA A 264 15.61 -5.33 -13.00
CA ALA A 264 16.39 -6.23 -13.86
C ALA A 264 15.56 -7.35 -14.51
N LYS A 265 14.22 -7.34 -14.38
CA LYS A 265 13.36 -8.30 -15.11
C LYS A 265 13.23 -7.91 -16.58
N GLY A 266 12.67 -8.81 -17.39
CA GLY A 266 12.32 -8.55 -18.80
C GLY A 266 11.33 -7.39 -18.98
N CYS A 267 10.98 -7.09 -20.23
CA CYS A 267 10.14 -5.94 -20.59
C CYS A 267 8.82 -5.90 -19.84
N TYR A 268 8.49 -4.74 -19.31
CA TYR A 268 7.19 -4.36 -18.79
C TYR A 268 6.93 -2.88 -19.07
N ARG A 269 5.67 -2.46 -18.99
CA ARG A 269 5.27 -1.09 -19.29
C ARG A 269 5.95 -0.10 -18.35
N GLY A 270 6.54 0.97 -18.89
CA GLY A 270 7.24 2.00 -18.10
C GLY A 270 8.65 1.63 -17.63
N GLN A 271 9.15 0.42 -17.95
CA GLN A 271 10.47 -0.06 -17.51
C GLN A 271 11.63 0.88 -17.88
N GLU A 272 11.58 1.54 -19.04
CA GLU A 272 12.66 2.41 -19.50
C GLU A 272 12.91 3.56 -18.49
N THR A 273 11.85 4.19 -17.98
CA THR A 273 11.95 5.23 -16.96
C THR A 273 12.48 4.66 -15.65
N VAL A 274 11.97 3.52 -15.21
CA VAL A 274 12.42 2.84 -13.98
C VAL A 274 13.90 2.52 -14.06
N ALA A 275 14.37 1.91 -15.15
CA ALA A 275 15.78 1.58 -15.36
C ALA A 275 16.66 2.83 -15.46
N LYS A 276 16.20 3.87 -16.15
CA LYS A 276 16.93 5.14 -16.29
C LYS A 276 17.15 5.82 -14.95
N VAL A 277 16.11 5.94 -14.12
CA VAL A 277 16.24 6.56 -12.79
C VAL A 277 17.14 5.71 -11.90
N HIS A 278 17.01 4.38 -11.93
CA HIS A 278 17.81 3.46 -11.12
C HIS A 278 19.30 3.51 -11.50
N ASN A 279 19.63 3.51 -12.80
CA ASN A 279 21.00 3.37 -13.28
C ASN A 279 21.77 4.70 -13.36
N VAL A 280 21.10 5.81 -13.65
CA VAL A 280 21.76 7.07 -14.03
C VAL A 280 21.37 8.25 -13.15
N GLY A 281 20.19 8.18 -12.53
CA GLY A 281 19.60 9.30 -11.80
C GLY A 281 19.39 9.06 -10.31
N LYS A 282 18.86 10.10 -9.70
CA LYS A 282 18.20 10.02 -8.39
C LYS A 282 16.75 10.46 -8.62
N PRO A 283 15.75 9.88 -7.92
CA PRO A 283 14.37 10.33 -8.07
C PRO A 283 14.25 11.82 -7.72
N PRO A 284 13.40 12.57 -8.42
CA PRO A 284 13.27 14.02 -8.22
C PRO A 284 12.68 14.38 -6.87
N ARG A 285 11.88 13.49 -6.31
CA ARG A 285 11.25 13.62 -4.99
C ARG A 285 11.55 12.39 -4.13
N ARG A 286 11.16 12.45 -2.88
CA ARG A 286 11.18 11.35 -1.92
C ARG A 286 9.99 11.47 -0.99
N MET A 287 9.41 10.36 -0.58
CA MET A 287 8.40 10.32 0.45
C MET A 287 9.07 10.42 1.82
N LEU A 288 8.55 11.31 2.66
CA LEU A 288 9.04 11.57 4.01
C LEU A 288 7.86 11.59 4.98
N LEU A 289 8.13 11.26 6.24
CA LEU A 289 7.21 11.49 7.34
C LEU A 289 7.45 12.89 7.91
N LEU A 290 6.38 13.66 8.04
CA LEU A 290 6.37 14.98 8.64
C LEU A 290 5.68 14.94 10.01
N HIS A 291 6.33 15.48 11.03
CA HIS A 291 5.68 15.85 12.28
C HIS A 291 5.03 17.22 12.09
N LEU A 292 3.74 17.29 12.34
CA LEU A 292 2.95 18.52 12.24
C LEU A 292 2.87 19.21 13.61
N ASP A 293 2.89 20.54 13.66
CA ASP A 293 2.74 21.27 14.90
C ASP A 293 1.37 20.95 15.54
N GLY A 294 1.36 20.79 16.86
CA GLY A 294 0.34 20.07 17.62
C GLY A 294 -1.08 20.64 17.68
N SER A 295 -1.50 21.50 16.77
CA SER A 295 -2.90 21.92 16.68
C SER A 295 -3.79 20.77 16.23
N LEU A 296 -4.76 20.37 17.05
CA LEU A 296 -5.78 19.39 16.67
C LEU A 296 -6.86 19.97 15.76
N GLU A 297 -6.98 21.29 15.71
CA GLU A 297 -8.04 22.01 14.99
C GLU A 297 -7.62 22.34 13.56
N ILE A 298 -6.34 22.58 13.32
CA ILE A 298 -5.81 22.94 12.00
C ILE A 298 -4.94 21.79 11.49
N ARG A 299 -5.32 21.21 10.38
CA ARG A 299 -4.57 20.14 9.72
C ARG A 299 -4.56 20.34 8.21
N PRO A 300 -3.43 20.04 7.57
CA PRO A 300 -3.42 19.97 6.12
C PRO A 300 -4.28 18.81 5.63
N GLU A 301 -4.72 18.90 4.40
CA GLU A 301 -5.42 17.85 3.69
C GLU A 301 -4.53 17.20 2.62
N THR A 302 -4.91 16.01 2.20
CA THR A 302 -4.25 15.33 1.07
C THR A 302 -4.24 16.22 -0.16
N GLY A 303 -3.06 16.42 -0.76
CA GLY A 303 -2.88 17.27 -1.92
C GLY A 303 -2.41 18.68 -1.60
N ASP A 304 -2.57 19.15 -0.38
CA ASP A 304 -2.10 20.46 0.04
C ASP A 304 -0.58 20.64 -0.21
N PRO A 305 -0.13 21.85 -0.49
CA PRO A 305 1.28 22.11 -0.75
C PRO A 305 2.12 22.00 0.51
N VAL A 306 3.39 21.60 0.34
CA VAL A 306 4.44 21.76 1.35
C VAL A 306 5.38 22.86 0.87
N HIS A 307 5.57 23.88 1.71
CA HIS A 307 6.39 25.04 1.42
C HIS A 307 7.66 25.10 2.29
N ARG A 308 8.72 25.66 1.72
CA ARG A 308 9.90 26.17 2.41
C ARG A 308 10.00 27.67 2.13
N GLY A 309 9.65 28.49 3.13
CA GLY A 309 9.37 29.89 2.90
C GLY A 309 8.26 30.05 1.87
N GLU A 310 8.48 30.84 0.83
CA GLU A 310 7.50 31.06 -0.26
C GLU A 310 7.53 29.99 -1.36
N ARG A 311 8.49 29.05 -1.33
CA ARG A 311 8.66 28.08 -2.40
C ARG A 311 7.95 26.77 -2.11
N SER A 312 7.07 26.34 -3.01
CA SER A 312 6.51 24.99 -2.96
C SER A 312 7.57 23.94 -3.25
N VAL A 313 7.78 23.03 -2.31
CA VAL A 313 8.79 21.96 -2.35
C VAL A 313 8.18 20.57 -2.35
N GLY A 314 6.87 20.43 -2.19
CA GLY A 314 6.21 19.13 -2.14
C GLY A 314 4.71 19.22 -2.01
N ARG A 315 4.11 18.05 -1.78
CA ARG A 315 2.67 17.90 -1.50
C ARG A 315 2.45 16.97 -0.31
N VAL A 316 1.41 17.22 0.44
CA VAL A 316 0.92 16.37 1.52
C VAL A 316 0.20 15.17 0.93
N GLY A 317 0.48 13.98 1.46
CA GLY A 317 -0.26 12.75 1.24
C GLY A 317 -1.21 12.43 2.39
N SER A 318 -1.03 11.27 3.01
CA SER A 318 -1.82 10.85 4.18
C SER A 318 -1.55 11.73 5.39
N VAL A 319 -2.62 12.15 6.07
CA VAL A 319 -2.57 12.89 7.34
C VAL A 319 -3.29 12.08 8.41
N VAL A 320 -2.62 11.78 9.50
CA VAL A 320 -3.17 10.94 10.56
C VAL A 320 -2.86 11.49 11.96
N LEU A 321 -3.66 11.07 12.93
CA LEU A 321 -3.38 11.27 14.37
C LEU A 321 -2.77 9.98 14.93
N HIS A 322 -1.48 9.99 15.18
CA HIS A 322 -0.78 8.87 15.77
C HIS A 322 -0.79 8.97 17.31
N HIS A 323 -0.94 7.82 17.99
CA HIS A 323 -1.11 7.78 19.46
C HIS A 323 0.11 8.23 20.25
N GLU A 324 1.31 8.19 19.68
CA GLU A 324 2.56 8.65 20.30
C GLU A 324 3.13 9.88 19.60
N LEU A 325 3.12 9.90 18.26
CA LEU A 325 3.73 10.96 17.47
C LEU A 325 2.85 12.20 17.31
N GLY A 326 1.57 12.11 17.72
CA GLY A 326 0.61 13.18 17.48
C GLY A 326 0.21 13.30 16.01
N PRO A 327 -0.07 14.50 15.51
CA PRO A 327 -0.37 14.73 14.11
C PRO A 327 0.87 14.49 13.23
N VAL A 328 0.78 13.57 12.27
CA VAL A 328 1.83 13.28 11.29
C VAL A 328 1.27 13.16 9.89
N ALA A 329 2.11 13.38 8.90
CA ALA A 329 1.74 13.22 7.50
C ALA A 329 2.84 12.56 6.69
N LEU A 330 2.47 11.74 5.69
CA LEU A 330 3.38 11.43 4.59
C LEU A 330 3.35 12.58 3.58
N ALA A 331 4.50 12.88 3.01
CA ALA A 331 4.61 13.92 1.99
C ALA A 331 5.64 13.57 0.92
N LEU A 332 5.34 13.88 -0.34
CA LEU A 332 6.30 13.83 -1.43
C LEU A 332 7.04 15.15 -1.51
N ILE A 333 8.31 15.14 -1.12
CA ILE A 333 9.17 16.34 -1.02
C ILE A 333 10.25 16.29 -2.10
N LYS A 334 10.52 17.42 -2.78
CA LYS A 334 11.64 17.57 -3.72
C LYS A 334 12.94 17.13 -3.07
N ARG A 335 13.72 16.28 -3.74
CA ARG A 335 14.98 15.77 -3.19
C ARG A 335 16.02 16.88 -2.91
N SER A 336 15.92 18.00 -3.62
CA SER A 336 16.77 19.19 -3.40
C SER A 336 16.43 19.99 -2.14
N ALA A 337 15.28 19.72 -1.50
CA ALA A 337 14.93 20.41 -0.26
C ALA A 337 15.71 19.81 0.92
N PRO A 338 16.39 20.64 1.75
CA PRO A 338 17.04 20.20 2.96
C PRO A 338 16.04 19.59 3.93
N VAL A 339 16.43 18.53 4.65
CA VAL A 339 15.55 17.81 5.59
C VAL A 339 15.67 18.29 7.04
N ASP A 340 16.67 19.09 7.31
CA ASP A 340 16.98 19.67 8.62
C ASP A 340 16.35 21.05 8.84
N GLU A 341 15.55 21.52 7.89
CA GLU A 341 14.85 22.81 7.98
C GLU A 341 13.35 22.61 8.26
N GLN A 342 12.72 23.69 8.75
CA GLN A 342 11.30 23.73 8.98
C GLN A 342 10.54 23.98 7.68
N PHE A 343 9.43 23.27 7.51
CA PHE A 343 8.47 23.43 6.41
C PHE A 343 7.15 24.00 6.92
N THR A 344 6.32 24.41 5.99
CA THR A 344 4.91 24.69 6.22
C THR A 344 4.10 23.72 5.36
N ALA A 345 3.24 22.93 5.97
CA ALA A 345 2.35 22.00 5.29
C ALA A 345 0.92 22.51 5.36
N GLY A 346 0.21 22.49 4.24
CA GLY A 346 -1.18 22.94 4.16
C GLY A 346 -1.37 24.17 3.30
N ASP A 347 -2.65 24.47 3.01
CA ASP A 347 -3.07 25.61 2.23
C ASP A 347 -3.31 26.84 3.12
N SER A 348 -2.49 27.86 2.98
CA SER A 348 -2.61 29.10 3.75
C SER A 348 -3.85 29.93 3.37
N GLU A 349 -4.34 29.84 2.13
CA GLU A 349 -5.56 30.55 1.71
C GLU A 349 -6.82 29.94 2.35
N GLN A 350 -6.75 28.65 2.72
CA GLN A 350 -7.82 27.94 3.42
C GLN A 350 -7.58 27.82 4.92
N GLU A 351 -6.63 28.57 5.48
CA GLU A 351 -6.28 28.57 6.91
C GLU A 351 -5.85 27.19 7.45
N ARG A 352 -5.32 26.29 6.59
CA ARG A 352 -4.87 24.95 6.96
C ARG A 352 -3.35 24.80 7.04
N ALA A 353 -2.61 25.91 6.86
CA ALA A 353 -1.15 25.87 6.89
C ALA A 353 -0.61 25.76 8.32
N ILE A 354 0.28 24.81 8.54
CA ILE A 354 0.86 24.49 9.84
C ILE A 354 2.37 24.19 9.71
N ALA A 355 3.14 24.51 10.75
CA ALA A 355 4.56 24.17 10.78
C ALA A 355 4.76 22.64 10.76
N ALA A 356 5.78 22.22 10.03
CA ALA A 356 6.10 20.80 9.87
C ALA A 356 7.62 20.58 9.88
N THR A 357 8.06 19.47 10.46
CA THR A 357 9.46 19.04 10.48
C THR A 357 9.57 17.61 9.99
N VAL A 358 10.65 17.28 9.30
CA VAL A 358 10.91 15.93 8.79
C VAL A 358 11.33 15.02 9.94
N ASP A 359 10.74 13.83 10.00
CA ASP A 359 11.22 12.74 10.83
C ASP A 359 12.56 12.22 10.25
N PRO A 360 13.67 12.29 11.01
CA PRO A 360 14.97 11.87 10.51
C PRO A 360 15.03 10.40 10.06
N ASP A 361 14.27 9.51 10.72
CA ASP A 361 14.24 8.07 10.44
C ASP A 361 13.47 7.75 9.16
N SER A 362 12.69 8.70 8.64
CA SER A 362 11.99 8.60 7.36
C SER A 362 12.89 8.90 6.16
N VAL A 363 14.05 9.53 6.38
CA VAL A 363 14.94 9.94 5.28
C VAL A 363 15.64 8.72 4.69
N PRO A 364 15.41 8.39 3.41
CA PRO A 364 16.08 7.26 2.78
C PRO A 364 17.60 7.46 2.82
N PRO A 365 18.39 6.41 3.15
CA PRO A 365 19.84 6.50 3.16
C PRO A 365 20.35 6.91 1.78
N ASP A 366 21.38 7.76 1.74
CA ASP A 366 22.02 8.13 0.48
C ASP A 366 22.90 6.95 0.03
N THR A 367 22.35 6.12 -0.87
CA THR A 367 22.99 4.87 -1.33
C THR A 367 24.19 5.09 -2.25
N GLY A 368 24.77 6.30 -2.27
CA GLY A 368 25.96 6.60 -3.07
C GLY A 368 25.66 6.91 -4.54
N GLU A 369 26.66 6.75 -5.40
CA GLU A 369 26.50 6.98 -6.83
C GLU A 369 25.69 5.87 -7.49
N PRO A 370 24.78 6.20 -8.44
CA PRO A 370 24.02 5.20 -9.18
C PRO A 370 24.95 4.22 -9.91
N PRO A 371 24.58 2.92 -10.03
CA PRO A 371 25.42 1.89 -10.64
C PRO A 371 25.96 2.26 -12.04
N GLY A 372 25.15 2.92 -12.85
CA GLY A 372 25.55 3.36 -14.19
C GLY A 372 26.59 4.49 -14.18
N ARG A 373 26.62 5.34 -13.13
CA ARG A 373 27.68 6.34 -12.97
C ARG A 373 29.01 5.71 -12.60
N ILE A 374 28.99 4.73 -11.71
CA ILE A 374 30.18 3.96 -11.31
C ILE A 374 30.77 3.27 -12.54
N ALA A 375 29.93 2.64 -13.38
CA ALA A 375 30.35 1.99 -14.61
C ALA A 375 30.94 3.01 -15.62
N MET A 376 30.33 4.19 -15.79
CA MET A 376 30.87 5.23 -16.69
C MET A 376 32.18 5.86 -16.20
N GLN A 377 32.37 5.97 -14.89
CA GLN A 377 33.66 6.45 -14.35
C GLN A 377 34.78 5.41 -14.56
N GLY A 378 34.47 4.12 -14.40
CA GLY A 378 35.41 3.05 -14.71
C GLY A 378 35.87 3.01 -16.19
N LEU A 379 34.96 3.40 -17.11
CA LEU A 379 35.26 3.49 -18.55
C LEU A 379 36.03 4.77 -18.94
N ARG A 380 35.98 5.84 -18.14
CA ARG A 380 36.72 7.11 -18.39
C ARG A 380 38.10 7.15 -17.75
N GLY A 381 38.38 6.19 -16.87
CA GLY A 381 39.67 6.04 -16.19
C GLY A 381 40.62 5.02 -16.81
N GLN A 382 40.27 4.49 -18.00
CA GLN A 382 41.12 3.72 -18.88
C GLN A 382 41.43 4.56 -20.13
#